data_931f91e94bca33ee99ef14b0616e68ff
#
_entry.id   931f91e94bca33ee99ef14b0616e68ff
#
_cell.length_a   1.000
_cell.length_b   1.000
_cell.length_c   1.000
_cell.angle_alpha   90.00
_cell.angle_beta   90.00
_cell.angle_gamma   90.00
#
_symmetry.space_group_name_H-M   'P 1'
#
loop_
_entity.id
_entity.type
_entity.pdbx_description
1 polymer ?
#
loop_
_entity_poly.entity_id
_entity_poly.type
_entity_poly.pdbx_seq_one_letter_code
_entity_poly.pdbx_strand_id
1 'polypeptide(L)'
;MRKRVIRAGEIEIEDSEGRVRARFGVSNEDLPFMSFYGADDKLRARFGVQPDGSAGLAIADDEGKVRATFGLFSDGSASMAMVDRNGRVRAKFGLGTEGSPTLALRNKDGQLGFVYSLAQQGSRPRARRSCGC
;
A
#
# COMPACT_ATOMS: atom_id res chain seq x y z
N MET A 1 -23.51 2.95 29.47
CA MET A 1 -23.92 2.95 28.05
C MET A 1 -23.80 1.53 27.51
N ARG A 2 -24.89 0.87 27.07
CA ARG A 2 -24.82 -0.47 26.50
C ARG A 2 -24.15 -0.41 25.12
N LYS A 3 -23.04 -1.10 24.94
CA LYS A 3 -22.37 -1.25 23.66
C LYS A 3 -23.29 -2.01 22.69
N ARG A 4 -23.64 -1.41 21.55
CA ARG A 4 -24.30 -2.11 20.45
C ARG A 4 -23.23 -2.74 19.58
N VAL A 5 -23.32 -4.04 19.32
CA VAL A 5 -22.36 -4.81 18.52
C VAL A 5 -23.12 -5.43 17.35
N ILE A 6 -22.59 -5.26 16.14
CA ILE A 6 -23.03 -5.99 14.95
C ILE A 6 -22.04 -7.15 14.76
N ARG A 7 -22.57 -8.38 14.59
CA ARG A 7 -21.78 -9.56 14.23
C ARG A 7 -22.20 -10.01 12.85
N ALA A 8 -21.27 -9.89 11.89
CA ALA A 8 -21.50 -10.25 10.50
C ALA A 8 -20.18 -10.77 9.89
N GLY A 9 -20.26 -11.65 8.91
CA GLY A 9 -19.10 -12.07 8.12
C GLY A 9 -18.70 -11.01 7.10
N GLU A 10 -19.68 -10.28 6.55
CA GLU A 10 -19.48 -9.16 5.63
C GLU A 10 -20.59 -8.12 5.79
N ILE A 11 -20.24 -6.87 5.59
CA ILE A 11 -21.15 -5.71 5.50
C ILE A 11 -20.90 -5.05 4.16
N GLU A 12 -21.94 -4.88 3.36
CA GLU A 12 -21.90 -4.13 2.11
C GLU A 12 -22.57 -2.77 2.29
N ILE A 13 -21.98 -1.77 1.66
CA ILE A 13 -22.54 -0.40 1.56
C ILE A 13 -22.87 -0.16 0.10
N GLU A 14 -24.12 0.11 -0.18
CA GLU A 14 -24.67 0.33 -1.51
C GLU A 14 -24.98 1.81 -1.76
N ASP A 15 -24.91 2.22 -3.02
CA ASP A 15 -25.40 3.52 -3.46
C ASP A 15 -26.93 3.48 -3.69
N SER A 16 -27.50 4.61 -4.11
CA SER A 16 -28.93 4.74 -4.37
C SER A 16 -29.46 3.86 -5.51
N GLU A 17 -28.57 3.27 -6.33
CA GLU A 17 -28.91 2.38 -7.43
C GLU A 17 -28.68 0.90 -7.04
N GLY A 18 -28.37 0.60 -5.79
CA GLY A 18 -28.10 -0.75 -5.28
C GLY A 18 -26.75 -1.32 -5.69
N ARG A 19 -25.81 -0.49 -6.12
CA ARG A 19 -24.46 -0.94 -6.46
C ARG A 19 -23.56 -0.88 -5.24
N VAL A 20 -22.82 -1.95 -4.98
CA VAL A 20 -21.90 -2.03 -3.86
C VAL A 20 -20.75 -1.02 -4.05
N ARG A 21 -20.56 -0.16 -3.05
CA ARG A 21 -19.50 0.87 -3.01
C ARG A 21 -18.41 0.60 -2.00
N ALA A 22 -18.73 -0.14 -0.96
CA ALA A 22 -17.73 -0.59 -0.01
C ALA A 22 -18.12 -1.95 0.56
N ARG A 23 -17.10 -2.71 0.97
CA ARG A 23 -17.24 -3.97 1.71
C ARG A 23 -16.34 -3.96 2.93
N PHE A 24 -16.86 -4.44 4.03
CA PHE A 24 -16.17 -4.75 5.27
C PHE A 24 -16.43 -6.22 5.58
N GLY A 25 -15.39 -7.02 5.70
CA GLY A 25 -15.63 -8.43 5.93
C GLY A 25 -14.37 -9.24 6.18
N VAL A 26 -14.57 -10.55 6.14
CA VAL A 26 -13.49 -11.54 6.14
C VAL A 26 -13.49 -12.27 4.80
N SER A 27 -12.29 -12.59 4.30
CA SER A 27 -12.10 -13.37 3.07
C SER A 27 -12.42 -14.85 3.30
N ASN A 28 -12.35 -15.67 2.25
CA ASN A 28 -12.48 -17.13 2.36
C ASN A 28 -11.38 -17.78 3.21
N GLU A 29 -10.31 -17.04 3.54
CA GLU A 29 -9.22 -17.45 4.43
C GLU A 29 -9.36 -16.85 5.84
N ASP A 30 -10.55 -16.35 6.19
CA ASP A 30 -10.87 -15.69 7.46
C ASP A 30 -10.02 -14.44 7.76
N LEU A 31 -9.53 -13.77 6.72
CA LEU A 31 -8.70 -12.58 6.85
C LEU A 31 -9.54 -11.30 6.68
N PRO A 32 -9.43 -10.33 7.62
CA PRO A 32 -10.22 -9.12 7.57
C PRO A 32 -9.78 -8.20 6.43
N PHE A 33 -10.75 -7.59 5.77
CA PHE A 33 -10.52 -6.60 4.74
C PHE A 33 -11.56 -5.50 4.71
N MET A 34 -11.19 -4.39 4.07
CA MET A 34 -12.05 -3.28 3.66
C MET A 34 -11.77 -2.97 2.20
N SER A 35 -12.81 -2.92 1.37
CA SER A 35 -12.69 -2.64 -0.06
C SER A 35 -13.61 -1.50 -0.46
N PHE A 36 -13.16 -0.66 -1.41
CA PHE A 36 -13.90 0.46 -1.97
C PHE A 36 -13.91 0.35 -3.49
N TYR A 37 -15.07 0.62 -4.09
CA TYR A 37 -15.32 0.49 -5.52
C TYR A 37 -15.67 1.84 -6.14
N GLY A 38 -15.19 2.08 -7.36
CA GLY A 38 -15.52 3.24 -8.16
C GLY A 38 -16.92 3.17 -8.77
N ALA A 39 -17.29 4.23 -9.50
CA ALA A 39 -18.55 4.29 -10.22
C ALA A 39 -18.67 3.25 -11.33
N ASP A 40 -17.55 2.74 -11.82
CA ASP A 40 -17.40 1.69 -12.81
C ASP A 40 -17.35 0.26 -12.20
N ASP A 41 -17.70 0.13 -10.92
CA ASP A 41 -17.70 -1.10 -10.12
C ASP A 41 -16.32 -1.77 -9.98
N LYS A 42 -15.25 -1.08 -10.37
CA LYS A 42 -13.88 -1.57 -10.19
C LYS A 42 -13.34 -1.24 -8.81
N LEU A 43 -12.54 -2.13 -8.26
CA LEU A 43 -11.84 -1.92 -7.01
C LEU A 43 -10.88 -0.72 -7.13
N ARG A 44 -11.03 0.24 -6.20
CA ARG A 44 -10.20 1.46 -6.12
C ARG A 44 -9.24 1.45 -4.93
N ALA A 45 -9.66 0.91 -3.82
CA ALA A 45 -8.82 0.81 -2.65
C ALA A 45 -9.17 -0.45 -1.85
N ARG A 46 -8.15 -1.06 -1.28
CA ARG A 46 -8.31 -2.17 -0.35
C ARG A 46 -7.31 -2.04 0.79
N PHE A 47 -7.83 -2.15 2.01
CA PHE A 47 -7.03 -2.35 3.21
C PHE A 47 -7.30 -3.76 3.75
N GLY A 48 -6.27 -4.47 4.15
CA GLY A 48 -6.45 -5.83 4.66
C GLY A 48 -5.19 -6.44 5.25
N VAL A 49 -5.40 -7.60 5.86
CA VAL A 49 -4.34 -8.46 6.38
C VAL A 49 -4.13 -9.62 5.42
N GLN A 50 -2.89 -10.06 5.25
CA GLN A 50 -2.50 -11.19 4.42
C GLN A 50 -2.21 -12.44 5.27
N PRO A 51 -2.20 -13.66 4.68
CA PRO A 51 -1.89 -14.89 5.42
C PRO A 51 -0.53 -14.90 6.10
N ASP A 52 0.44 -14.16 5.57
CA ASP A 52 1.80 -14.03 6.13
C ASP A 52 1.89 -13.03 7.29
N GLY A 53 0.74 -12.44 7.71
CA GLY A 53 0.65 -11.44 8.77
C GLY A 53 0.96 -10.01 8.31
N SER A 54 1.29 -9.78 7.04
CA SER A 54 1.42 -8.43 6.50
C SER A 54 0.07 -7.72 6.47
N ALA A 55 0.07 -6.40 6.62
CA ALA A 55 -1.12 -5.57 6.55
C ALA A 55 -0.85 -4.33 5.74
N GLY A 56 -1.80 -3.94 4.88
CA GLY A 56 -1.57 -2.78 4.03
C GLY A 56 -2.77 -2.29 3.27
N LEU A 57 -2.56 -1.08 2.72
CA LEU A 57 -3.46 -0.37 1.84
C LEU A 57 -2.91 -0.44 0.41
N ALA A 58 -3.75 -0.80 -0.54
CA ALA A 58 -3.49 -0.67 -1.97
C ALA A 58 -4.53 0.25 -2.61
N ILE A 59 -4.09 1.14 -3.49
CA ILE A 59 -4.94 2.06 -4.26
C ILE A 59 -4.69 1.81 -5.74
N ALA A 60 -5.77 1.58 -6.49
CA ALA A 60 -5.75 1.28 -7.91
C ALA A 60 -6.31 2.42 -8.77
N ASP A 61 -5.82 2.52 -10.01
CA ASP A 61 -6.35 3.42 -11.01
C ASP A 61 -7.64 2.88 -11.68
N ASP A 62 -8.13 3.59 -12.68
CA ASP A 62 -9.34 3.24 -13.44
C ASP A 62 -9.19 1.99 -14.33
N GLU A 63 -7.96 1.56 -14.59
CA GLU A 63 -7.66 0.29 -15.25
C GLU A 63 -7.55 -0.89 -14.26
N GLY A 64 -7.68 -0.65 -12.95
CA GLY A 64 -7.52 -1.66 -11.89
C GLY A 64 -6.06 -1.96 -11.54
N LYS A 65 -5.10 -1.14 -12.02
CA LYS A 65 -3.69 -1.30 -11.71
C LYS A 65 -3.36 -0.60 -10.39
N VAL A 66 -2.69 -1.30 -9.48
CA VAL A 66 -2.23 -0.70 -8.23
C VAL A 66 -1.19 0.38 -8.50
N ARG A 67 -1.46 1.59 -7.98
CA ARG A 67 -0.65 2.79 -8.20
C ARG A 67 0.01 3.32 -6.92
N ALA A 68 -0.55 3.01 -5.77
CA ALA A 68 0.02 3.35 -4.49
C ALA A 68 -0.20 2.21 -3.49
N THR A 69 0.79 1.97 -2.66
CA THR A 69 0.72 1.02 -1.55
C THR A 69 1.29 1.64 -0.29
N PHE A 70 0.74 1.23 0.85
CA PHE A 70 1.31 1.49 2.17
C PHE A 70 1.09 0.27 3.04
N GLY A 71 2.13 -0.27 3.64
CA GLY A 71 2.00 -1.50 4.40
C GLY A 71 3.15 -1.80 5.34
N LEU A 72 2.85 -2.71 6.26
CA LEU A 72 3.79 -3.39 7.12
C LEU A 72 3.89 -4.85 6.65
N PHE A 73 5.11 -5.30 6.39
CA PHE A 73 5.39 -6.62 5.85
C PHE A 73 5.77 -7.61 6.96
N SER A 74 5.65 -8.91 6.66
CA SER A 74 5.92 -9.99 7.62
C SER A 74 7.39 -10.04 8.09
N ASP A 75 8.31 -9.48 7.32
CA ASP A 75 9.73 -9.33 7.68
C ASP A 75 10.00 -8.16 8.63
N GLY A 76 8.96 -7.42 9.06
CA GLY A 76 9.05 -6.25 9.93
C GLY A 76 9.35 -4.94 9.19
N SER A 77 9.54 -4.97 7.86
CA SER A 77 9.70 -3.75 7.07
C SER A 77 8.38 -3.03 6.87
N ALA A 78 8.43 -1.71 6.75
CA ALA A 78 7.27 -0.88 6.45
C ALA A 78 7.57 0.03 5.27
N SER A 79 6.66 0.15 4.30
CA SER A 79 6.91 1.04 3.17
C SER A 79 5.65 1.61 2.55
N MET A 80 5.83 2.78 1.94
CA MET A 80 4.91 3.39 1.00
C MET A 80 5.57 3.42 -0.37
N ALA A 81 4.86 3.01 -1.41
CA ALA A 81 5.37 3.00 -2.78
C ALA A 81 4.36 3.63 -3.74
N MET A 82 4.89 4.31 -4.75
CA MET A 82 4.13 4.85 -5.88
C MET A 82 4.61 4.19 -7.17
N VAL A 83 3.66 3.72 -7.96
CA VAL A 83 3.88 2.91 -9.15
C VAL A 83 3.35 3.66 -10.38
N ASP A 84 4.12 3.70 -11.46
CA ASP A 84 3.67 4.29 -12.71
C ASP A 84 2.70 3.37 -13.48
N ARG A 85 2.13 3.85 -14.58
CA ARG A 85 1.17 3.08 -15.41
C ARG A 85 1.77 1.82 -16.01
N ASN A 86 3.09 1.71 -16.08
CA ASN A 86 3.81 0.55 -16.58
C ASN A 86 4.14 -0.48 -15.49
N GLY A 87 3.65 -0.27 -14.25
CA GLY A 87 3.91 -1.17 -13.12
C GLY A 87 5.29 -0.99 -12.47
N ARG A 88 6.00 0.11 -12.76
CA ARG A 88 7.33 0.37 -12.19
C ARG A 88 7.21 1.23 -10.94
N VAL A 89 7.85 0.82 -9.86
CA VAL A 89 7.97 1.64 -8.65
C VAL A 89 8.85 2.85 -8.95
N ARG A 90 8.27 4.05 -8.83
CA ARG A 90 8.92 5.33 -9.12
C ARG A 90 9.35 6.07 -7.86
N ALA A 91 8.62 5.91 -6.78
CA ALA A 91 8.97 6.44 -5.47
C ALA A 91 8.71 5.39 -4.40
N LYS A 92 9.63 5.25 -3.49
CA LYS A 92 9.49 4.38 -2.31
C LYS A 92 10.08 5.09 -1.10
N PHE A 93 9.30 5.14 -0.03
CA PHE A 93 9.74 5.57 1.30
C PHE A 93 9.40 4.46 2.29
N GLY A 94 10.35 4.11 3.16
CA GLY A 94 10.08 3.05 4.13
C GLY A 94 11.21 2.82 5.12
N LEU A 95 10.94 1.89 6.01
CA LEU A 95 11.89 1.35 6.95
C LEU A 95 12.25 -0.08 6.52
N GLY A 96 13.53 -0.40 6.49
CA GLY A 96 13.99 -1.77 6.32
C GLY A 96 13.73 -2.62 7.56
N THR A 97 14.03 -3.92 7.48
CA THR A 97 13.89 -4.87 8.60
C THR A 97 14.64 -4.45 9.85
N GLU A 98 15.77 -3.77 9.69
CA GLU A 98 16.61 -3.21 10.76
C GLU A 98 16.16 -1.81 11.21
N GLY A 99 15.00 -1.32 10.72
CA GLY A 99 14.49 0.01 11.06
C GLY A 99 15.18 1.18 10.36
N SER A 100 16.07 0.93 9.41
CA SER A 100 16.77 1.99 8.66
C SER A 100 15.84 2.66 7.66
N PRO A 101 15.59 3.99 7.74
CA PRO A 101 14.75 4.69 6.79
C PRO A 101 15.45 4.85 5.44
N THR A 102 14.69 4.69 4.37
CA THR A 102 15.14 4.85 2.99
C THR A 102 14.11 5.60 2.17
N LEU A 103 14.56 6.58 1.39
CA LEU A 103 13.79 7.22 0.32
C LEU A 103 14.48 6.92 -1.01
N ALA A 104 13.75 6.32 -1.95
CA ALA A 104 14.24 6.01 -3.29
C ALA A 104 13.34 6.61 -4.35
N LEU A 105 13.93 7.34 -5.30
CA LEU A 105 13.26 7.88 -6.48
C LEU A 105 13.90 7.29 -7.73
N ARG A 106 13.08 6.90 -8.71
CA ARG A 106 13.50 6.29 -9.97
C ARG A 106 12.98 7.10 -11.16
N ASN A 107 13.78 7.18 -12.21
CA ASN A 107 13.37 7.78 -13.48
C ASN A 107 12.39 6.86 -14.26
N LYS A 108 11.93 7.31 -15.42
CA LYS A 108 11.01 6.54 -16.29
C LYS A 108 11.56 5.19 -16.75
N ASP A 109 12.87 5.02 -16.78
CA ASP A 109 13.56 3.80 -17.21
C ASP A 109 13.82 2.83 -16.02
N GLY A 110 13.37 3.21 -14.81
CA GLY A 110 13.54 2.43 -13.59
C GLY A 110 14.90 2.59 -12.93
N GLN A 111 15.76 3.45 -13.49
CA GLN A 111 17.08 3.74 -12.92
C GLN A 111 16.92 4.59 -11.67
N LEU A 112 17.74 4.34 -10.66
CA LEU A 112 17.82 5.13 -9.44
C LEU A 112 18.32 6.53 -9.75
N GLY A 113 17.46 7.54 -9.60
CA GLY A 113 17.83 8.95 -9.70
C GLY A 113 18.26 9.54 -8.36
N PHE A 114 17.68 9.06 -7.26
CA PHE A 114 17.95 9.50 -5.90
C PHE A 114 17.72 8.38 -4.90
N VAL A 115 18.67 8.18 -3.99
CA VAL A 115 18.50 7.33 -2.80
C VAL A 115 19.05 8.06 -1.61
N TYR A 116 18.24 8.14 -0.56
CA TYR A 116 18.64 8.59 0.75
C TYR A 116 18.40 7.48 1.74
N SER A 117 19.43 7.10 2.48
CA SER A 117 19.35 6.08 3.53
C SER A 117 20.11 6.57 4.76
N LEU A 118 19.48 6.45 5.92
CA LEU A 118 20.13 6.67 7.21
C LEU A 118 20.55 5.31 7.76
N ALA A 119 21.86 5.11 7.92
CA ALA A 119 22.36 3.95 8.63
C ALA A 119 22.12 4.12 10.13
N GLN A 120 21.77 3.05 10.82
CA GLN A 120 21.76 3.05 12.28
C GLN A 120 23.19 3.25 12.79
N GLN A 121 23.38 4.25 13.67
CA GLN A 121 24.61 4.70 14.34
C GLN A 121 25.61 5.52 13.51
N GLY A 122 25.60 6.83 13.77
CA GLY A 122 26.78 7.70 13.72
C GLY A 122 27.39 8.06 12.38
N SER A 123 26.79 7.68 11.26
CA SER A 123 27.34 7.99 9.92
C SER A 123 26.58 9.15 9.29
N ARG A 124 27.32 10.13 8.75
CA ARG A 124 26.79 11.22 7.95
C ARG A 124 25.94 10.69 6.78
N PRO A 125 24.85 11.36 6.39
CA PRO A 125 24.00 10.94 5.28
C PRO A 125 24.80 10.81 3.99
N ARG A 126 24.75 9.66 3.37
CA ARG A 126 25.30 9.45 2.01
C ARG A 126 24.21 9.74 0.99
N ALA A 127 24.16 10.97 0.49
CA ALA A 127 23.44 11.28 -0.72
C ALA A 127 24.29 10.80 -1.91
N ARG A 128 23.90 9.71 -2.55
CA ARG A 128 24.46 9.32 -3.85
C ARG A 128 23.63 9.99 -4.94
N ARG A 129 24.18 11.00 -5.57
CA ARG A 129 23.74 11.45 -6.89
C ARG A 129 24.41 10.54 -7.91
N SER A 130 23.67 9.74 -8.63
CA SER A 130 24.18 9.17 -9.88
C SER A 130 24.05 10.25 -10.95
N CYS A 131 25.15 10.91 -11.27
CA CYS A 131 25.23 11.67 -12.52
C CYS A 131 25.21 10.64 -13.65
N GLY A 132 24.09 10.55 -14.39
CA GLY A 132 24.10 9.97 -15.71
C GLY A 132 24.76 10.98 -16.65
N CYS A 133 25.96 10.69 -17.10
CA CYS A 133 26.49 11.21 -18.35
C CYS A 133 25.98 10.35 -19.50
#